data_13aaee913145b1939ac04c465e392c43
#
_entry.id   13aaee913145b1939ac04c465e392c43
#
_cell.length_a   1.000
_cell.length_b   1.000
_cell.length_c   1.000
_cell.angle_alpha   90.00
_cell.angle_beta   90.00
_cell.angle_gamma   90.00
#
_symmetry.space_group_name_H-M   'P 1'
#
loop_
_entity.id
_entity.type
_entity.pdbx_description
1 polymer ?
#
loop_
_entity_poly.entity_id
_entity_poly.type
_entity_poly.pdbx_seq_one_letter_code
_entity_poly.pdbx_strand_id
1 'polypeptide(L)'
;EIGVRLVGSEMCIRDSYKLNPDVSDLPDKLAKNINGVKLLVMGTVDTGGSGCVCPEHVMLKAILTNLVFRRDDVVIMDMEAGLEHLGRGTASMMDQFIVVIEPGARSVQTYVRIKELAKDIGVTKVRVVANKIRDESDREFIRSRIPADDLLGFISYSPTVIDADRKGLSPYDCSPDALDEIRAIKAAIDAKE
;
A
#
# COMPACT_ATOMS: atom_id res chain seq x y z
N GLU A 1 -5.97 3.40 -29.60
CA GLU A 1 -5.01 4.22 -28.83
C GLU A 1 -5.78 5.31 -28.11
N ILE A 2 -6.09 5.09 -26.85
CA ILE A 2 -6.57 6.15 -25.97
C ILE A 2 -5.34 6.73 -25.32
N GLY A 3 -4.74 7.74 -25.94
CA GLY A 3 -3.71 8.52 -25.35
C GLY A 3 -4.27 9.38 -24.24
N VAL A 4 -4.18 8.94 -22.99
CA VAL A 4 -4.28 9.85 -21.86
C VAL A 4 -2.98 10.62 -21.82
N ARG A 5 -2.91 11.69 -22.60
CA ARG A 5 -1.82 12.64 -22.57
C ARG A 5 -2.07 13.57 -21.39
N LEU A 6 -1.53 13.23 -20.25
CA LEU A 6 -1.41 14.18 -19.15
C LEU A 6 -0.35 15.19 -19.54
N VAL A 7 -0.77 16.30 -20.11
CA VAL A 7 0.12 17.41 -20.47
C VAL A 7 0.36 18.24 -19.23
N GLY A 8 1.63 18.49 -18.97
CA GLY A 8 2.06 19.37 -17.89
C GLY A 8 1.46 20.77 -17.98
N SER A 9 1.66 21.53 -16.97
CA SER A 9 1.12 22.77 -16.44
C SER A 9 0.63 23.89 -17.37
N GLU A 10 0.61 23.73 -18.68
CA GLU A 10 0.22 24.79 -19.61
C GLU A 10 -1.14 24.60 -20.31
N MET A 11 -1.88 23.56 -20.02
CA MET A 11 -3.17 23.36 -20.65
C MET A 11 -4.27 23.00 -19.65
N CYS A 12 -4.62 23.96 -18.79
CA CYS A 12 -5.98 24.02 -18.25
C CYS A 12 -6.93 24.43 -19.38
N ILE A 13 -7.19 23.50 -20.30
CA ILE A 13 -8.26 23.67 -21.27
C ILE A 13 -9.56 23.42 -20.50
N ARG A 14 -10.25 24.49 -20.18
CA ARG A 14 -11.51 24.51 -19.43
C ARG A 14 -12.63 23.64 -20.01
N ASP A 15 -12.50 23.14 -21.22
CA ASP A 15 -13.59 22.53 -21.97
C ASP A 15 -13.58 20.99 -22.02
N SER A 16 -12.59 20.32 -21.43
CA SER A 16 -12.49 18.85 -21.48
C SER A 16 -12.50 18.13 -20.13
N TYR A 17 -12.68 18.83 -19.03
CA TYR A 17 -12.87 18.19 -17.72
C TYR A 17 -14.34 17.84 -17.51
N LYS A 18 -14.70 16.57 -17.69
CA LYS A 18 -15.93 16.05 -17.08
C LYS A 18 -15.70 16.03 -15.57
N LEU A 19 -16.49 16.78 -14.83
CA LEU A 19 -16.46 16.88 -13.36
C LEU A 19 -16.69 15.52 -12.66
N ASN A 20 -17.28 14.54 -13.35
CA ASN A 20 -17.42 13.14 -12.94
C ASN A 20 -17.16 12.23 -14.15
N PRO A 21 -15.90 11.86 -14.44
CA PRO A 21 -15.65 10.84 -15.44
C PRO A 21 -16.25 9.51 -14.95
N ASP A 22 -16.95 8.80 -15.84
CA ASP A 22 -17.27 7.41 -15.58
C ASP A 22 -15.97 6.61 -15.62
N VAL A 23 -15.51 6.20 -14.45
CA VAL A 23 -14.23 5.46 -14.27
C VAL A 23 -14.48 3.99 -13.93
N SER A 24 -15.73 3.53 -14.05
CA SER A 24 -16.14 2.17 -13.66
C SER A 24 -15.39 1.07 -14.42
N ASP A 25 -14.97 1.33 -15.64
CA ASP A 25 -14.25 0.41 -16.51
C ASP A 25 -12.71 0.70 -16.59
N LEU A 26 -12.26 1.80 -16.00
CA LEU A 26 -10.83 2.16 -16.01
C LEU A 26 -9.94 1.11 -15.33
N PRO A 27 -10.30 0.53 -14.16
CA PRO A 27 -9.49 -0.52 -13.57
C PRO A 27 -9.29 -1.71 -14.52
N ASP A 28 -10.32 -2.12 -15.25
CA ASP A 28 -10.24 -3.23 -16.18
C ASP A 28 -9.43 -2.90 -17.45
N LYS A 29 -9.44 -1.64 -17.87
CA LYS A 29 -8.69 -1.18 -19.05
C LYS A 29 -7.24 -0.85 -18.79
N LEU A 30 -6.93 -0.33 -17.60
CA LEU A 30 -5.60 0.15 -17.25
C LEU A 30 -4.79 -0.86 -16.44
N ALA A 31 -5.45 -1.82 -15.79
CA ALA A 31 -4.77 -2.82 -14.99
C ALA A 31 -4.10 -3.88 -15.87
N LYS A 32 -2.89 -4.24 -15.50
CA LYS A 32 -2.23 -5.44 -16.01
C LYS A 32 -2.66 -6.64 -15.16
N ASN A 33 -3.26 -7.64 -15.78
CA ASN A 33 -3.60 -8.88 -15.07
C ASN A 33 -2.34 -9.77 -14.95
N ILE A 34 -1.97 -10.10 -13.73
CA ILE A 34 -0.84 -10.98 -13.40
C ILE A 34 -1.39 -12.09 -12.51
N ASN A 35 -1.54 -13.31 -13.04
CA ASN A 35 -2.03 -14.47 -12.32
C ASN A 35 -3.35 -14.24 -11.54
N GLY A 36 -4.27 -13.48 -12.13
CA GLY A 36 -5.56 -13.16 -11.52
C GLY A 36 -5.56 -11.89 -10.64
N VAL A 37 -4.40 -11.30 -10.38
CA VAL A 37 -4.27 -10.02 -9.67
C VAL A 37 -4.24 -8.87 -10.69
N LYS A 38 -5.10 -7.89 -10.50
CA LYS A 38 -5.13 -6.65 -11.30
C LYS A 38 -4.13 -5.65 -10.72
N LEU A 39 -3.02 -5.44 -11.41
CA LEU A 39 -1.99 -4.47 -11.02
C LEU A 39 -2.22 -3.14 -11.73
N LEU A 40 -2.42 -2.08 -10.96
CA LEU A 40 -2.40 -0.68 -11.41
C LEU A 40 -1.11 -0.03 -10.92
N VAL A 41 -0.34 0.55 -11.82
CA VAL A 41 0.87 1.30 -11.48
C VAL A 41 0.58 2.78 -11.70
N MET A 42 0.73 3.57 -10.66
CA MET A 42 0.68 5.03 -10.76
C MET A 42 1.95 5.53 -11.46
N GLY A 43 1.81 6.54 -12.32
CA GLY A 43 2.95 7.15 -13.01
C GLY A 43 3.97 7.71 -12.03
N THR A 44 5.24 7.51 -12.35
CA THR A 44 6.37 8.14 -11.65
C THR A 44 6.62 9.53 -12.22
N VAL A 45 7.21 10.43 -11.43
CA VAL A 45 7.69 11.74 -11.89
C VAL A 45 8.92 11.50 -12.76
N ASP A 46 8.76 11.56 -14.10
CA ASP A 46 9.83 11.25 -15.05
C ASP A 46 10.95 12.30 -15.08
N THR A 47 10.71 13.51 -14.56
CA THR A 47 11.72 14.58 -14.53
C THR A 47 11.63 15.37 -13.22
N GLY A 48 12.77 15.52 -12.54
CA GLY A 48 12.88 16.38 -11.36
C GLY A 48 12.45 17.82 -11.69
N GLY A 49 11.46 18.33 -10.92
CA GLY A 49 10.89 19.67 -11.14
C GLY A 49 9.62 19.71 -12.00
N SER A 50 9.17 18.59 -12.55
CA SER A 50 7.91 18.52 -13.28
C SER A 50 6.71 18.39 -12.32
N GLY A 51 6.22 19.50 -11.84
CA GLY A 51 4.84 19.72 -11.40
C GLY A 51 4.30 18.87 -10.23
N CYS A 52 3.14 19.29 -9.78
CA CYS A 52 2.37 18.64 -8.71
C CYS A 52 1.68 17.36 -9.23
N VAL A 53 1.78 16.25 -8.51
CA VAL A 53 1.07 14.97 -8.74
C VAL A 53 -0.45 15.07 -8.43
N CYS A 54 -0.99 16.29 -8.37
CA CYS A 54 -2.37 16.54 -7.98
C CYS A 54 -3.44 15.91 -8.91
N PRO A 55 -3.28 15.91 -10.26
CA PRO A 55 -4.25 15.28 -11.15
C PRO A 55 -4.30 13.75 -10.99
N GLU A 56 -3.17 13.13 -10.76
CA GLU A 56 -3.06 11.67 -10.57
C GLU A 56 -3.75 11.23 -9.29
N HIS A 57 -3.66 12.03 -8.22
CA HIS A 57 -4.39 11.76 -6.97
C HIS A 57 -5.90 11.90 -7.12
N VAL A 58 -6.39 12.84 -7.93
CA VAL A 58 -7.82 12.97 -8.22
C VAL A 58 -8.33 11.75 -8.98
N MET A 59 -7.56 11.28 -9.96
CA MET A 59 -7.89 10.07 -10.72
C MET A 59 -7.86 8.83 -9.83
N LEU A 60 -6.83 8.67 -9.00
CA LEU A 60 -6.73 7.57 -8.04
C LEU A 60 -7.91 7.57 -7.08
N LYS A 61 -8.26 8.72 -6.53
CA LYS A 61 -9.45 8.85 -5.66
C LYS A 61 -10.73 8.43 -6.39
N ALA A 62 -10.92 8.84 -7.65
CA ALA A 62 -12.07 8.45 -8.44
C ALA A 62 -12.11 6.94 -8.70
N ILE A 63 -10.97 6.32 -9.02
CA ILE A 63 -10.83 4.86 -9.19
C ILE A 63 -11.18 4.13 -7.90
N LEU A 64 -10.58 4.53 -6.77
CA LEU A 64 -10.83 3.91 -5.47
C LEU A 64 -12.28 4.04 -5.05
N THR A 65 -12.90 5.23 -5.25
CA THR A 65 -14.32 5.44 -4.94
C THR A 65 -15.21 4.45 -5.71
N ASN A 66 -14.89 4.18 -6.98
CA ASN A 66 -15.65 3.23 -7.78
C ASN A 66 -15.36 1.76 -7.44
N LEU A 67 -14.13 1.44 -7.01
CA LEU A 67 -13.76 0.09 -6.55
C LEU A 67 -14.41 -0.28 -5.21
N VAL A 68 -14.47 0.67 -4.26
CA VAL A 68 -15.10 0.47 -2.94
C VAL A 68 -16.58 0.10 -3.05
N PHE A 69 -17.26 0.41 -4.15
CA PHE A 69 -18.64 -0.01 -4.38
C PHE A 69 -18.79 -1.50 -4.75
N ARG A 70 -17.71 -2.18 -5.12
CA ARG A 70 -17.70 -3.64 -5.37
C ARG A 70 -17.25 -4.33 -4.08
N ARG A 71 -18.19 -4.69 -3.24
CA ARG A 71 -17.96 -5.19 -1.86
C ARG A 71 -17.13 -6.49 -1.75
N ASP A 72 -16.89 -7.19 -2.84
CA ASP A 72 -16.21 -8.48 -2.87
C ASP A 72 -14.72 -8.38 -3.30
N ASP A 73 -14.25 -7.18 -3.65
CA ASP A 73 -12.87 -6.99 -4.09
C ASP A 73 -11.97 -6.58 -2.92
N VAL A 74 -10.78 -7.18 -2.85
CA VAL A 74 -9.71 -6.76 -1.93
C VAL A 74 -8.78 -5.81 -2.69
N VAL A 75 -8.62 -4.60 -2.19
CA VAL A 75 -7.74 -3.58 -2.76
C VAL A 75 -6.53 -3.37 -1.85
N ILE A 76 -5.34 -3.63 -2.35
CA ILE A 76 -4.08 -3.36 -1.65
C ILE A 76 -3.44 -2.13 -2.29
N MET A 77 -3.27 -1.08 -1.51
CA MET A 77 -2.53 0.10 -1.92
C MET A 77 -1.14 0.04 -1.32
N ASP A 78 -0.15 -0.24 -2.17
CA ASP A 78 1.27 -0.20 -1.80
C ASP A 78 1.72 1.27 -1.80
N MET A 79 2.06 1.78 -0.63
CA MET A 79 2.46 3.16 -0.43
C MET A 79 3.91 3.22 0.02
N GLU A 80 4.65 4.17 -0.54
CA GLU A 80 5.95 4.50 0.02
C GLU A 80 5.83 4.87 1.50
N ALA A 81 6.88 4.60 2.28
CA ALA A 81 6.94 4.84 3.72
C ALA A 81 6.96 6.34 4.11
N GLY A 82 6.33 7.19 3.31
CA GLY A 82 6.20 8.63 3.51
C GLY A 82 4.91 9.00 4.23
N LEU A 83 5.03 9.76 5.32
CA LEU A 83 3.88 10.28 6.07
C LEU A 83 3.06 11.31 5.25
N GLU A 84 3.63 11.86 4.20
CA GLU A 84 3.00 12.86 3.33
C GLU A 84 1.78 12.30 2.59
N HIS A 85 1.78 11.00 2.31
CA HIS A 85 0.67 10.34 1.60
C HIS A 85 -0.59 10.24 2.45
N LEU A 86 -0.46 10.21 3.78
CA LEU A 86 -1.60 10.16 4.70
C LEU A 86 -2.43 11.45 4.68
N GLY A 87 -1.82 12.59 4.32
CA GLY A 87 -2.52 13.87 4.21
C GLY A 87 -3.32 14.08 2.92
N ARG A 88 -3.26 13.17 1.94
CA ARG A 88 -3.77 13.40 0.57
C ARG A 88 -5.15 12.79 0.25
N GLY A 89 -5.92 12.39 1.24
CA GLY A 89 -7.33 12.03 1.07
C GLY A 89 -7.63 10.67 0.43
N THR A 90 -6.65 9.99 -0.20
CA THR A 90 -6.81 8.61 -0.71
C THR A 90 -6.68 7.58 0.41
N ALA A 91 -5.81 7.86 1.36
CA ALA A 91 -5.58 7.01 2.52
C ALA A 91 -6.82 6.89 3.44
N SER A 92 -7.67 7.93 3.51
CA SER A 92 -8.91 7.91 4.28
C SER A 92 -9.99 6.95 3.75
N MET A 93 -9.78 6.39 2.56
CA MET A 93 -10.70 5.42 1.95
C MET A 93 -10.35 3.96 2.27
N MET A 94 -9.25 3.74 2.97
CA MET A 94 -8.80 2.41 3.37
C MET A 94 -9.49 1.98 4.66
N ASP A 95 -9.91 0.72 4.72
CA ASP A 95 -10.53 0.13 5.92
C ASP A 95 -9.50 -0.04 7.04
N GLN A 96 -8.24 -0.30 6.68
CA GLN A 96 -7.14 -0.46 7.63
C GLN A 96 -5.79 -0.15 7.01
N PHE A 97 -4.82 0.19 7.86
CA PHE A 97 -3.42 0.28 7.50
C PHE A 97 -2.63 -0.90 8.05
N ILE A 98 -1.73 -1.43 7.23
CA ILE A 98 -0.74 -2.42 7.64
C ILE A 98 0.63 -1.72 7.60
N VAL A 99 1.19 -1.47 8.77
CA VAL A 99 2.50 -0.84 8.91
C VAL A 99 3.55 -1.93 9.03
N VAL A 100 4.44 -2.00 8.05
CA VAL A 100 5.58 -2.95 8.08
C VAL A 100 6.74 -2.29 8.81
N ILE A 101 7.20 -2.90 9.89
CA ILE A 101 8.31 -2.40 10.72
C ILE A 101 9.43 -3.42 10.83
N GLU A 102 10.65 -2.94 11.06
CA GLU A 102 11.80 -3.77 11.43
C GLU A 102 12.06 -3.65 12.94
N PRO A 103 12.78 -4.59 13.57
CA PRO A 103 13.17 -4.51 14.99
C PRO A 103 14.09 -3.33 15.24
N GLY A 104 13.54 -2.19 15.59
CA GLY A 104 14.29 -0.99 15.87
C GLY A 104 13.44 0.15 16.42
N ALA A 105 14.01 0.96 17.28
CA ALA A 105 13.30 2.06 17.95
C ALA A 105 12.71 3.06 16.96
N ARG A 106 13.41 3.34 15.86
CA ARG A 106 12.94 4.28 14.82
C ARG A 106 11.69 3.75 14.11
N SER A 107 11.66 2.46 13.76
CA SER A 107 10.49 1.84 13.14
C SER A 107 9.27 1.87 14.06
N VAL A 108 9.47 1.63 15.35
CA VAL A 108 8.40 1.75 16.36
C VAL A 108 7.90 3.20 16.47
N GLN A 109 8.79 4.19 16.47
CA GLN A 109 8.38 5.60 16.46
C GLN A 109 7.58 5.96 15.20
N THR A 110 7.99 5.45 14.04
CA THR A 110 7.24 5.65 12.78
C THR A 110 5.84 5.06 12.87
N TYR A 111 5.70 3.84 13.41
CA TYR A 111 4.38 3.24 13.64
C TYR A 111 3.50 4.11 14.54
N VAL A 112 4.02 4.60 15.67
CA VAL A 112 3.26 5.48 16.58
C VAL A 112 2.77 6.70 15.84
N ARG A 113 3.65 7.34 15.05
CA ARG A 113 3.30 8.52 14.27
C ARG A 113 2.25 8.25 13.19
N ILE A 114 2.37 7.11 12.49
CA ILE A 114 1.36 6.68 11.50
C ILE A 114 0.01 6.47 12.18
N LYS A 115 -0.02 5.85 13.36
CA LYS A 115 -1.26 5.61 14.11
C LYS A 115 -1.96 6.91 14.52
N GLU A 116 -1.20 7.94 14.93
CA GLU A 116 -1.73 9.28 15.21
C GLU A 116 -2.34 9.90 13.95
N LEU A 117 -1.60 9.93 12.84
CA LEU A 117 -2.06 10.54 11.60
C LEU A 117 -3.23 9.79 10.96
N ALA A 118 -3.26 8.46 11.09
CA ALA A 118 -4.37 7.64 10.62
C ALA A 118 -5.67 8.03 11.34
N LYS A 119 -5.58 8.28 12.66
CA LYS A 119 -6.72 8.74 13.45
C LYS A 119 -7.26 10.10 12.96
N ASP A 120 -6.36 11.02 12.57
CA ASP A 120 -6.74 12.35 12.08
C ASP A 120 -7.54 12.29 10.77
N ILE A 121 -7.32 11.24 9.97
CA ILE A 121 -8.03 11.00 8.70
C ILE A 121 -9.17 9.97 8.82
N GLY A 122 -9.50 9.53 10.05
CA GLY A 122 -10.63 8.64 10.32
C GLY A 122 -10.33 7.14 10.18
N VAL A 123 -9.08 6.74 9.91
CA VAL A 123 -8.68 5.32 9.87
C VAL A 123 -8.29 4.87 11.28
N THR A 124 -9.11 4.03 11.88
CA THR A 124 -8.93 3.58 13.27
C THR A 124 -8.20 2.24 13.37
N LYS A 125 -8.26 1.42 12.34
CA LYS A 125 -7.58 0.12 12.30
C LYS A 125 -6.16 0.30 11.74
N VAL A 126 -5.16 0.34 12.62
CA VAL A 126 -3.73 0.35 12.23
C VAL A 126 -3.09 -0.91 12.78
N ARG A 127 -2.64 -1.77 11.90
CA ARG A 127 -2.05 -3.08 12.19
C ARG A 127 -0.56 -3.08 11.89
N VAL A 128 0.18 -4.00 12.46
CA VAL A 128 1.63 -4.10 12.33
C VAL A 128 2.03 -5.49 11.87
N VAL A 129 2.93 -5.52 10.90
CA VAL A 129 3.70 -6.70 10.53
C VAL A 129 5.17 -6.41 10.83
N ALA A 130 5.81 -7.23 11.66
CA ALA A 130 7.22 -7.10 11.95
C ALA A 130 8.04 -7.94 10.97
N ASN A 131 8.88 -7.25 10.18
CA ASN A 131 9.68 -7.85 9.11
C ASN A 131 11.16 -7.97 9.50
N LYS A 132 11.87 -8.85 8.81
CA LYS A 132 13.31 -9.11 8.99
C LYS A 132 13.68 -9.54 10.40
N ILE A 133 12.86 -10.34 11.02
CA ILE A 133 13.08 -10.92 12.35
C ILE A 133 14.19 -11.96 12.27
N ARG A 134 15.23 -11.82 13.08
CA ARG A 134 16.39 -12.71 13.08
C ARG A 134 16.30 -13.80 14.14
N ASP A 135 15.79 -13.43 15.32
CA ASP A 135 15.78 -14.29 16.49
C ASP A 135 14.64 -13.93 17.46
N GLU A 136 14.58 -14.62 18.59
CA GLU A 136 13.56 -14.39 19.60
C GLU A 136 13.71 -13.03 20.31
N SER A 137 14.94 -12.50 20.41
CA SER A 137 15.14 -11.19 21.01
C SER A 137 14.50 -10.06 20.19
N ASP A 138 14.51 -10.18 18.85
CA ASP A 138 13.78 -9.28 17.95
C ASP A 138 12.26 -9.39 18.17
N ARG A 139 11.74 -10.62 18.36
CA ARG A 139 10.31 -10.85 18.63
C ARG A 139 9.89 -10.24 19.98
N GLU A 140 10.69 -10.44 21.01
CA GLU A 140 10.44 -9.87 22.33
C GLU A 140 10.48 -8.35 22.32
N PHE A 141 11.44 -7.76 21.59
CA PHE A 141 11.51 -6.32 21.40
C PHE A 141 10.22 -5.78 20.79
N ILE A 142 9.72 -6.40 19.73
CA ILE A 142 8.46 -5.99 19.08
C ILE A 142 7.27 -6.17 20.03
N ARG A 143 7.12 -7.35 20.66
CA ARG A 143 6.02 -7.63 21.58
C ARG A 143 5.97 -6.68 22.77
N SER A 144 7.12 -6.19 23.22
CA SER A 144 7.20 -5.23 24.33
C SER A 144 6.78 -3.81 23.96
N ARG A 145 6.69 -3.48 22.66
CA ARG A 145 6.47 -2.12 22.16
C ARG A 145 5.18 -1.96 21.36
N ILE A 146 4.70 -3.03 20.75
CA ILE A 146 3.51 -3.04 19.91
C ILE A 146 2.38 -3.74 20.67
N PRO A 147 1.19 -3.10 20.77
CA PRO A 147 0.03 -3.75 21.36
C PRO A 147 -0.31 -5.06 20.67
N ALA A 148 -0.66 -6.09 21.42
CA ALA A 148 -0.97 -7.42 20.87
C ALA A 148 -2.10 -7.39 19.85
N ASP A 149 -3.09 -6.51 20.07
CA ASP A 149 -4.21 -6.35 19.15
C ASP A 149 -3.80 -5.76 17.79
N ASP A 150 -2.75 -4.95 17.77
CA ASP A 150 -2.26 -4.34 16.54
C ASP A 150 -1.29 -5.27 15.79
N LEU A 151 -0.65 -6.20 16.46
CA LEU A 151 0.33 -7.10 15.86
C LEU A 151 -0.37 -8.23 15.09
N LEU A 152 -0.12 -8.31 13.78
CA LEU A 152 -0.63 -9.37 12.90
C LEU A 152 0.30 -10.58 12.86
N GLY A 153 1.62 -10.34 12.86
CA GLY A 153 2.58 -11.42 12.78
C GLY A 153 4.00 -10.94 12.50
N PHE A 154 4.84 -11.92 12.22
CA PHE A 154 6.26 -11.75 12.00
C PHE A 154 6.66 -12.35 10.65
N ILE A 155 7.60 -11.71 9.96
CA ILE A 155 8.28 -12.24 8.78
C ILE A 155 9.76 -12.36 9.12
N SER A 156 10.29 -13.56 9.01
CA SER A 156 11.67 -13.85 9.33
C SER A 156 12.62 -13.27 8.28
N TYR A 157 13.81 -12.91 8.71
CA TYR A 157 14.90 -12.55 7.80
C TYR A 157 15.28 -13.76 6.96
N SER A 158 15.19 -13.64 5.63
CA SER A 158 15.45 -14.74 4.70
C SER A 158 16.48 -14.34 3.66
N PRO A 159 17.66 -14.97 3.61
CA PRO A 159 18.62 -14.80 2.53
C PRO A 159 18.02 -15.17 1.16
N THR A 160 17.12 -16.16 1.13
CA THR A 160 16.45 -16.60 -0.10
C THR A 160 15.61 -15.48 -0.73
N VAL A 161 14.92 -14.69 0.10
CA VAL A 161 14.14 -13.53 -0.37
C VAL A 161 15.08 -12.47 -0.97
N ILE A 162 16.22 -12.21 -0.32
CA ILE A 162 17.22 -11.26 -0.84
C ILE A 162 17.82 -11.74 -2.17
N ASP A 163 18.11 -13.02 -2.28
CA ASP A 163 18.67 -13.59 -3.50
C ASP A 163 17.65 -13.63 -4.64
N ALA A 164 16.37 -13.84 -4.34
CA ALA A 164 15.29 -13.72 -5.32
C ALA A 164 15.20 -12.30 -5.87
N ASP A 165 15.21 -11.28 -4.99
CA ASP A 165 15.18 -9.86 -5.37
C ASP A 165 16.38 -9.50 -6.28
N ARG A 166 17.59 -9.89 -5.91
CA ARG A 166 18.80 -9.67 -6.73
C ARG A 166 18.72 -10.28 -8.12
N LYS A 167 17.98 -11.37 -8.28
CA LYS A 167 17.78 -12.09 -9.54
C LYS A 167 16.55 -11.61 -10.30
N GLY A 168 15.79 -10.65 -9.76
CA GLY A 168 14.51 -10.20 -10.33
C GLY A 168 13.43 -11.29 -10.32
N LEU A 169 13.51 -12.24 -9.37
CA LEU A 169 12.54 -13.31 -9.18
C LEU A 169 11.56 -12.96 -8.07
N SER A 170 10.34 -13.48 -8.17
CA SER A 170 9.35 -13.29 -7.12
C SER A 170 9.71 -14.13 -5.88
N PRO A 171 9.76 -13.55 -4.67
CA PRO A 171 9.89 -14.31 -3.44
C PRO A 171 8.76 -15.33 -3.25
N TYR A 172 7.59 -15.09 -3.84
CA TYR A 172 6.46 -16.01 -3.83
C TYR A 172 6.81 -17.38 -4.39
N ASP A 173 7.64 -17.43 -5.45
CA ASP A 173 8.01 -18.67 -6.13
C ASP A 173 9.25 -19.33 -5.50
N CYS A 174 10.03 -18.57 -4.70
CA CYS A 174 11.35 -19.00 -4.26
C CYS A 174 11.45 -19.27 -2.75
N SER A 175 10.50 -18.81 -1.93
CA SER A 175 10.59 -18.86 -0.47
C SER A 175 9.31 -19.41 0.19
N PRO A 176 9.16 -20.75 0.29
CA PRO A 176 8.00 -21.38 0.94
C PRO A 176 7.78 -20.93 2.38
N ASP A 177 8.86 -20.80 3.16
CA ASP A 177 8.78 -20.38 4.57
C ASP A 177 8.19 -18.98 4.71
N ALA A 178 8.61 -18.04 3.87
CA ALA A 178 8.06 -16.69 3.87
C ALA A 178 6.57 -16.69 3.46
N LEU A 179 6.17 -17.61 2.57
CA LEU A 179 4.76 -17.75 2.19
C LEU A 179 3.89 -18.24 3.34
N ASP A 180 4.37 -19.16 4.16
CA ASP A 180 3.60 -19.68 5.28
C ASP A 180 3.42 -18.59 6.37
N GLU A 181 4.44 -17.78 6.61
CA GLU A 181 4.33 -16.62 7.49
C GLU A 181 3.32 -15.57 6.95
N ILE A 182 3.34 -15.30 5.64
CA ILE A 182 2.39 -14.38 5.00
C ILE A 182 0.96 -14.93 5.05
N ARG A 183 0.78 -16.25 4.86
CA ARG A 183 -0.54 -16.91 5.01
C ARG A 183 -1.09 -16.78 6.42
N ALA A 184 -0.23 -16.94 7.43
CA ALA A 184 -0.60 -16.73 8.83
C ALA A 184 -1.02 -15.28 9.11
N ILE A 185 -0.30 -14.31 8.54
CA ILE A 185 -0.65 -12.88 8.63
C ILE A 185 -2.00 -12.62 7.94
N LYS A 186 -2.22 -13.19 6.74
CA LYS A 186 -3.52 -13.07 6.06
C LYS A 186 -4.66 -13.62 6.92
N ALA A 187 -4.48 -14.81 7.48
CA ALA A 187 -5.49 -15.41 8.37
C ALA A 187 -5.77 -14.54 9.61
N ALA A 188 -4.74 -13.85 10.15
CA ALA A 188 -4.90 -12.92 11.25
C ALA A 188 -5.66 -11.64 10.85
N ILE A 189 -5.54 -11.19 9.61
CA ILE A 189 -6.34 -10.08 9.05
C ILE A 189 -7.81 -10.52 8.99
N ASP A 190 -8.07 -11.66 8.33
CA ASP A 190 -9.43 -12.18 8.12
C ASP A 190 -10.16 -12.44 9.46
N ALA A 191 -9.45 -12.85 10.52
CA ALA A 191 -10.04 -13.13 11.83
C ALA A 191 -10.35 -11.86 12.67
N LYS A 192 -9.81 -10.71 12.28
CA LYS A 192 -9.98 -9.44 13.01
C LYS A 192 -10.88 -8.44 12.27
N GLU A 193 -11.49 -8.84 11.15
CA GLU A 193 -12.56 -8.11 10.47
C GLU A 193 -13.86 -8.20 11.27
#